data_0e25657b98c237b6e46b89c679dfeffe
#
_entry.id   0e25657b98c237b6e46b89c679dfeffe
#
_cell.length_a   1.000
_cell.length_b   1.000
_cell.length_c   1.000
_cell.angle_alpha   90.00
_cell.angle_beta   90.00
_cell.angle_gamma   90.00
#
_symmetry.space_group_name_H-M   'P 1'
#
loop_
_entity.id
_entity.type
_entity.pdbx_description
1 polymer ?
#
loop_
_entity_poly.entity_id
_entity_poly.type
_entity_poly.pdbx_seq_one_letter_code
_entity_poly.pdbx_strand_id
1 'polypeptide(L)'
;MYKINLDMTSDVVERVTALYEDILQRKPDKTGLYYLVSRINKKLLTIDDAKKILSESEEAKSLKEYTHYSDKYWNDLEVVGKYKNKLATGNENVHWIGDILNRFKEYLPFDDVLVVGCGNGWLERQLYDLGIGKHFDAFDMSEKYINEAKELKQSRAIDYFLDDINTMSKIEDDKYDAVFNFAVLHHVTEVDNALKKLARCLKTNGLMFNEEYVGPARNQYSDQHLKHMLEVMSDLPEKFRTKVKFLRPPLENFRVEPSEAIHSDLILPLIPKYFDIVYQRNLNGGVAYQLLHNNIQEFEDDSNTESVKWLEYLLKQDVNYTDEGKVPILFWYGVCKPKTELDTSKNN
;
A
#
# COMPACT_ATOMS: atom_id res chain seq x y z
N MET A 1 23.59 -45.00 -1.92
CA MET A 1 22.61 -44.07 -1.35
C MET A 1 22.98 -43.88 0.12
N TYR A 2 23.85 -42.90 0.42
CA TYR A 2 24.25 -42.59 1.81
C TYR A 2 23.13 -41.83 2.48
N LYS A 3 22.47 -42.45 3.47
CA LYS A 3 21.61 -41.71 4.42
C LYS A 3 22.56 -40.92 5.33
N ILE A 4 22.67 -39.62 5.08
CA ILE A 4 23.30 -38.67 6.01
C ILE A 4 22.30 -38.45 7.11
N ASN A 5 22.46 -39.13 8.23
CA ASN A 5 21.75 -38.83 9.48
C ASN A 5 22.39 -37.55 10.04
N LEU A 6 21.72 -36.42 9.86
CA LEU A 6 22.08 -35.18 10.52
C LEU A 6 21.50 -35.21 11.92
N ASP A 7 22.39 -35.22 12.90
CA ASP A 7 22.07 -34.80 14.27
C ASP A 7 21.91 -33.29 14.22
N MET A 8 20.76 -32.85 13.67
CA MET A 8 20.37 -31.43 13.64
C MET A 8 19.76 -31.17 15.00
N THR A 9 20.54 -30.59 15.92
CA THR A 9 19.97 -30.09 17.15
C THR A 9 18.87 -29.09 16.79
N SER A 10 17.65 -29.32 17.25
CA SER A 10 16.45 -28.52 16.95
C SER A 10 16.72 -27.01 17.10
N ASP A 11 17.47 -26.61 18.14
CA ASP A 11 17.87 -25.24 18.43
C ASP A 11 18.64 -24.55 17.30
N VAL A 12 19.66 -25.17 16.72
CA VAL A 12 20.46 -24.54 15.65
C VAL A 12 19.65 -24.40 14.36
N VAL A 13 18.81 -25.38 14.05
CA VAL A 13 17.91 -25.34 12.89
C VAL A 13 16.92 -24.20 13.03
N GLU A 14 16.29 -24.06 14.19
CA GLU A 14 15.33 -22.99 14.48
C GLU A 14 15.99 -21.61 14.39
N ARG A 15 17.16 -21.43 14.99
CA ARG A 15 17.91 -20.17 14.95
C ARG A 15 18.36 -19.79 13.54
N VAL A 16 18.87 -20.74 12.75
CA VAL A 16 19.24 -20.47 11.36
C VAL A 16 18.00 -20.17 10.52
N THR A 17 16.88 -20.85 10.76
CA THR A 17 15.61 -20.57 10.08
C THR A 17 15.13 -19.17 10.39
N ALA A 18 15.17 -18.76 11.66
CA ALA A 18 14.83 -17.41 12.08
C ALA A 18 15.72 -16.33 11.41
N LEU A 19 17.04 -16.60 11.25
CA LEU A 19 17.92 -15.69 10.51
C LEU A 19 17.54 -15.55 9.03
N TYR A 20 17.12 -16.63 8.36
CA TYR A 20 16.62 -16.54 6.99
C TYR A 20 15.34 -15.74 6.89
N GLU A 21 14.41 -15.96 7.83
CA GLU A 21 13.15 -15.21 7.90
C GLU A 21 13.37 -13.73 8.22
N ASP A 22 14.29 -13.41 9.14
CA ASP A 22 14.61 -12.03 9.53
C ASP A 22 15.37 -11.26 8.44
N ILE A 23 16.37 -11.89 7.81
CA ILE A 23 17.30 -11.19 6.91
C ILE A 23 16.85 -11.31 5.45
N LEU A 24 16.36 -12.48 5.03
CA LEU A 24 16.01 -12.80 3.63
C LEU A 24 14.50 -12.91 3.41
N GLN A 25 13.70 -12.66 4.45
CA GLN A 25 12.23 -12.66 4.41
C GLN A 25 11.62 -13.93 3.78
N ARG A 26 12.29 -15.06 3.94
CA ARG A 26 11.85 -16.37 3.44
C ARG A 26 12.37 -17.51 4.29
N LYS A 27 11.73 -18.67 4.16
CA LYS A 27 12.27 -19.92 4.74
C LYS A 27 13.55 -20.34 4.01
N PRO A 28 14.51 -20.94 4.72
CA PRO A 28 15.72 -21.46 4.09
C PRO A 28 15.39 -22.58 3.08
N ASP A 29 16.10 -22.59 1.96
CA ASP A 29 16.16 -23.77 1.11
C ASP A 29 16.98 -24.88 1.80
N LYS A 30 16.76 -26.11 1.34
CA LYS A 30 17.43 -27.28 1.97
C LYS A 30 18.96 -27.21 1.93
N THR A 31 19.51 -26.63 0.88
CA THR A 31 20.97 -26.55 0.69
C THR A 31 21.58 -25.49 1.60
N GLY A 32 21.00 -24.31 1.65
CA GLY A 32 21.43 -23.22 2.50
C GLY A 32 21.31 -23.55 3.99
N LEU A 33 20.17 -24.13 4.39
CA LEU A 33 19.99 -24.61 5.76
C LEU A 33 21.05 -25.63 6.16
N TYR A 34 21.24 -26.66 5.30
CA TYR A 34 22.25 -27.68 5.53
C TYR A 34 23.67 -27.11 5.63
N TYR A 35 24.02 -26.18 4.75
CA TYR A 35 25.33 -25.54 4.74
C TYR A 35 25.62 -24.84 6.07
N LEU A 36 24.74 -23.96 6.53
CA LEU A 36 24.96 -23.19 7.76
C LEU A 36 24.89 -24.08 9.00
N VAL A 37 23.84 -24.92 9.15
CA VAL A 37 23.65 -25.79 10.31
C VAL A 37 24.83 -26.78 10.47
N SER A 38 25.28 -27.40 9.36
CA SER A 38 26.40 -28.35 9.43
C SER A 38 27.71 -27.69 9.88
N ARG A 39 27.96 -26.45 9.46
CA ARG A 39 29.17 -25.71 9.87
C ARG A 39 29.11 -25.22 11.30
N ILE A 40 27.93 -24.79 11.76
CA ILE A 40 27.73 -24.39 13.15
C ILE A 40 27.90 -25.60 14.08
N ASN A 41 27.30 -26.74 13.77
CA ASN A 41 27.44 -27.97 14.56
C ASN A 41 28.88 -28.46 14.62
N LYS A 42 29.66 -28.25 13.55
CA LYS A 42 31.10 -28.55 13.50
C LYS A 42 31.98 -27.48 14.17
N LYS A 43 31.38 -26.43 14.76
CA LYS A 43 32.07 -25.29 15.37
C LYS A 43 32.99 -24.53 14.39
N LEU A 44 32.70 -24.60 13.09
CA LEU A 44 33.40 -23.87 12.03
C LEU A 44 32.80 -22.47 11.79
N LEU A 45 31.56 -22.26 12.20
CA LEU A 45 30.85 -20.99 12.20
C LEU A 45 30.09 -20.83 13.53
N THR A 46 29.88 -19.59 13.93
CA THR A 46 28.92 -19.21 14.97
C THR A 46 27.59 -18.79 14.34
N ILE A 47 26.56 -18.58 15.16
CA ILE A 47 25.29 -18.00 14.70
C ILE A 47 25.53 -16.57 14.18
N ASP A 48 26.44 -15.80 14.81
CA ASP A 48 26.77 -14.44 14.36
C ASP A 48 27.48 -14.44 12.99
N ASP A 49 28.35 -15.44 12.73
CA ASP A 49 28.93 -15.64 11.40
C ASP A 49 27.86 -15.98 10.36
N ALA A 50 26.89 -16.82 10.69
CA ALA A 50 25.78 -17.13 9.81
C ALA A 50 24.92 -15.89 9.53
N LYS A 51 24.65 -15.08 10.56
CA LYS A 51 23.96 -13.78 10.42
C LYS A 51 24.71 -12.86 9.46
N LYS A 52 26.02 -12.75 9.63
CA LYS A 52 26.88 -11.93 8.77
C LYS A 52 26.85 -12.41 7.31
N ILE A 53 27.02 -13.74 7.09
CA ILE A 53 26.99 -14.36 5.75
C ILE A 53 25.66 -14.03 5.05
N LEU A 54 24.53 -14.19 5.74
CA LEU A 54 23.22 -13.91 5.16
C LEU A 54 23.04 -12.40 4.89
N SER A 55 23.46 -11.52 5.80
CA SER A 55 23.34 -10.07 5.65
C SER A 55 24.21 -9.49 4.52
N GLU A 56 25.35 -10.13 4.23
CA GLU A 56 26.27 -9.74 3.17
C GLU A 56 26.00 -10.46 1.83
N SER A 57 25.00 -11.35 1.79
CA SER A 57 24.63 -12.06 0.57
C SER A 57 24.10 -11.12 -0.52
N GLU A 58 24.25 -11.47 -1.79
CA GLU A 58 23.66 -10.70 -2.90
C GLU A 58 22.13 -10.64 -2.78
N GLU A 59 21.49 -11.67 -2.24
CA GLU A 59 20.06 -11.68 -1.96
C GLU A 59 19.69 -10.63 -0.92
N ALA A 60 20.42 -10.52 0.20
CA ALA A 60 20.16 -9.51 1.22
C ALA A 60 20.46 -8.08 0.73
N LYS A 61 21.48 -7.92 -0.11
CA LYS A 61 21.78 -6.63 -0.76
C LYS A 61 20.66 -6.23 -1.69
N SER A 62 20.17 -7.15 -2.53
CA SER A 62 19.04 -6.91 -3.42
C SER A 62 17.78 -6.52 -2.64
N LEU A 63 17.51 -7.16 -1.50
CA LEU A 63 16.39 -6.81 -0.63
C LEU A 63 16.55 -5.42 0.00
N LYS A 64 17.79 -4.99 0.32
CA LYS A 64 18.07 -3.65 0.86
C LYS A 64 18.06 -2.56 -0.21
N GLU A 65 18.51 -2.88 -1.43
CA GLU A 65 18.47 -1.95 -2.55
C GLU A 65 17.06 -1.71 -3.07
N TYR A 66 16.13 -2.61 -2.75
CA TYR A 66 14.73 -2.51 -3.11
C TYR A 66 13.86 -2.32 -1.86
N THR A 67 13.89 -1.12 -1.30
CA THR A 67 12.85 -0.67 -0.37
C THR A 67 11.71 -0.09 -1.21
N HIS A 68 10.58 -0.78 -1.27
CA HIS A 68 9.30 -0.22 -1.76
C HIS A 68 8.87 0.99 -0.94
N TYR A 69 9.34 1.07 0.29
CA TYR A 69 9.20 2.20 1.19
C TYR A 69 10.56 2.86 1.37
N SER A 70 10.80 3.94 0.64
CA SER A 70 11.71 4.97 1.12
C SER A 70 11.09 5.54 2.42
N ASP A 71 11.93 6.06 3.34
CA ASP A 71 11.44 6.79 4.52
C ASP A 71 10.51 7.97 4.13
N LYS A 72 10.43 8.32 2.86
CA LYS A 72 9.55 9.31 2.24
C LYS A 72 8.85 8.72 1.03
N TYR A 73 7.58 9.01 0.94
CA TYR A 73 6.73 8.65 -0.18
C TYR A 73 6.56 9.86 -1.12
N TRP A 74 6.25 9.65 -2.39
CA TRP A 74 6.11 10.74 -3.35
C TRP A 74 5.08 11.80 -2.94
N ASN A 75 4.04 11.41 -2.19
CA ASN A 75 3.03 12.32 -1.62
C ASN A 75 3.57 13.27 -0.57
N ASP A 76 4.75 12.98 0.02
CA ASP A 76 5.35 13.82 1.06
C ASP A 76 6.00 15.07 0.46
N LEU A 77 6.16 15.09 -0.87
CA LEU A 77 6.56 16.30 -1.60
C LEU A 77 5.37 17.27 -1.64
N GLU A 78 5.52 18.49 -1.12
CA GLU A 78 4.44 19.48 -1.05
C GLU A 78 3.77 19.74 -2.42
N VAL A 79 4.58 19.84 -3.47
CA VAL A 79 4.11 20.06 -4.86
C VAL A 79 3.26 18.87 -5.33
N VAL A 80 3.63 17.63 -4.99
CA VAL A 80 2.83 16.43 -5.31
C VAL A 80 1.55 16.41 -4.49
N GLY A 81 1.60 16.78 -3.21
CA GLY A 81 0.41 16.91 -2.37
C GLY A 81 -0.59 17.88 -2.97
N LYS A 82 -0.16 19.08 -3.36
CA LYS A 82 -0.98 20.07 -4.07
C LYS A 82 -1.55 19.53 -5.39
N TYR A 83 -0.74 18.83 -6.16
CA TYR A 83 -1.15 18.18 -7.40
C TYR A 83 -2.28 17.17 -7.16
N LYS A 84 -2.10 16.23 -6.23
CA LYS A 84 -3.14 15.25 -5.86
C LYS A 84 -4.41 15.92 -5.33
N ASN A 85 -4.29 16.93 -4.48
CA ASN A 85 -5.41 17.70 -3.98
C ASN A 85 -6.22 18.32 -5.13
N LYS A 86 -5.54 18.96 -6.10
CA LYS A 86 -6.19 19.54 -7.27
C LYS A 86 -6.93 18.51 -8.10
N LEU A 87 -6.36 17.32 -8.30
CA LEU A 87 -7.01 16.22 -9.00
C LEU A 87 -8.24 15.71 -8.23
N ALA A 88 -8.11 15.49 -6.92
CA ALA A 88 -9.16 14.95 -6.08
C ALA A 88 -10.35 15.91 -5.89
N THR A 89 -10.07 17.20 -5.66
CA THR A 89 -11.06 18.17 -5.17
C THR A 89 -11.32 19.33 -6.14
N GLY A 90 -10.42 19.56 -7.09
CA GLY A 90 -10.38 20.76 -7.95
C GLY A 90 -9.64 21.94 -7.32
N ASN A 91 -9.17 21.83 -6.06
CA ASN A 91 -8.45 22.87 -5.34
C ASN A 91 -7.18 22.31 -4.70
N GLU A 92 -6.02 22.82 -5.09
CA GLU A 92 -4.70 22.35 -4.63
C GLU A 92 -4.48 22.50 -3.11
N ASN A 93 -5.23 23.36 -2.44
CA ASN A 93 -5.12 23.62 -1.00
C ASN A 93 -6.14 22.82 -0.16
N VAL A 94 -6.97 21.98 -0.80
CA VAL A 94 -8.00 21.18 -0.13
C VAL A 94 -7.71 19.71 -0.31
N HIS A 95 -7.28 19.06 0.76
CA HIS A 95 -7.13 17.60 0.78
C HIS A 95 -8.52 16.92 0.67
N TRP A 96 -8.60 15.72 0.06
CA TRP A 96 -9.87 15.02 -0.13
C TRP A 96 -10.64 14.78 1.19
N ILE A 97 -9.93 14.56 2.30
CA ILE A 97 -10.56 14.46 3.64
C ILE A 97 -11.31 15.76 3.99
N GLY A 98 -10.68 16.91 3.73
CA GLY A 98 -11.33 18.22 3.95
C GLY A 98 -12.51 18.48 3.01
N ASP A 99 -12.46 17.94 1.78
CA ASP A 99 -13.56 18.05 0.80
C ASP A 99 -14.82 17.29 1.27
N ILE A 100 -14.68 16.27 2.10
CA ILE A 100 -15.80 15.53 2.70
C ILE A 100 -16.73 16.49 3.46
N LEU A 101 -16.17 17.41 4.24
CA LEU A 101 -16.91 18.41 5.02
C LEU A 101 -17.82 19.32 4.17
N ASN A 102 -17.47 19.48 2.90
CA ASN A 102 -18.23 20.32 1.97
C ASN A 102 -19.14 19.46 1.06
N ARG A 103 -18.59 18.44 0.45
CA ARG A 103 -19.26 17.64 -0.59
C ARG A 103 -20.29 16.66 -0.02
N PHE A 104 -20.02 16.13 1.15
CA PHE A 104 -20.87 15.13 1.83
C PHE A 104 -21.44 15.62 3.15
N LYS A 105 -21.56 16.93 3.32
CA LYS A 105 -22.04 17.57 4.55
C LYS A 105 -23.40 17.09 5.03
N GLU A 106 -24.28 16.68 4.11
CA GLU A 106 -25.61 16.16 4.43
C GLU A 106 -25.59 14.80 5.14
N TYR A 107 -24.47 14.08 5.06
CA TYR A 107 -24.27 12.80 5.73
C TYR A 107 -23.61 12.95 7.11
N LEU A 108 -23.06 14.15 7.41
CA LEU A 108 -22.22 14.35 8.58
C LEU A 108 -22.99 14.85 9.81
N PRO A 109 -22.54 14.49 11.02
CA PRO A 109 -21.49 13.48 11.27
C PRO A 109 -22.05 12.07 11.11
N PHE A 110 -21.24 11.13 10.62
CA PHE A 110 -21.56 9.70 10.66
C PHE A 110 -21.62 9.21 12.12
N ASP A 111 -22.57 8.32 12.44
CA ASP A 111 -22.66 7.75 13.79
C ASP A 111 -21.59 6.69 14.01
N ASP A 112 -21.52 5.70 13.13
CA ASP A 112 -20.57 4.59 13.19
C ASP A 112 -19.70 4.52 11.92
N VAL A 113 -18.39 4.56 12.09
CA VAL A 113 -17.42 4.58 11.00
C VAL A 113 -16.45 3.40 11.13
N LEU A 114 -16.18 2.72 10.03
CA LEU A 114 -15.14 1.70 9.94
C LEU A 114 -13.93 2.24 9.18
N VAL A 115 -12.72 2.05 9.73
CA VAL A 115 -11.45 2.29 9.02
C VAL A 115 -10.73 0.96 8.86
N VAL A 116 -10.46 0.56 7.62
CA VAL A 116 -9.78 -0.69 7.30
C VAL A 116 -8.29 -0.46 7.12
N GLY A 117 -7.44 -1.38 7.64
CA GLY A 117 -5.98 -1.25 7.56
C GLY A 117 -5.49 0.06 8.17
N CYS A 118 -5.90 0.35 9.39
CA CYS A 118 -5.72 1.67 10.03
C CYS A 118 -4.27 2.03 10.35
N GLY A 119 -3.32 1.07 10.25
CA GLY A 119 -1.95 1.29 10.67
C GLY A 119 -1.87 1.81 12.11
N ASN A 120 -1.12 2.88 12.33
CA ASN A 120 -1.01 3.54 13.64
C ASN A 120 -2.16 4.49 13.98
N GLY A 121 -3.23 4.50 13.20
CA GLY A 121 -4.45 5.22 13.53
C GLY A 121 -4.46 6.72 13.22
N TRP A 122 -3.62 7.20 12.32
CA TRP A 122 -3.55 8.64 12.00
C TRP A 122 -4.83 9.14 11.31
N LEU A 123 -5.42 8.34 10.42
CA LEU A 123 -6.57 8.72 9.60
C LEU A 123 -7.83 8.94 10.45
N GLU A 124 -8.24 7.93 11.23
CA GLU A 124 -9.45 8.03 12.05
C GLU A 124 -9.31 9.06 13.18
N ARG A 125 -8.11 9.30 13.72
CA ARG A 125 -7.90 10.42 14.64
C ARG A 125 -8.16 11.74 13.95
N GLN A 126 -7.69 11.94 12.72
CA GLN A 126 -7.95 13.16 11.95
C GLN A 126 -9.45 13.28 11.59
N LEU A 127 -10.10 12.21 11.15
CA LEU A 127 -11.52 12.20 10.84
C LEU A 127 -12.36 12.54 12.07
N TYR A 128 -12.00 11.99 13.24
CA TYR A 128 -12.66 12.31 14.51
C TYR A 128 -12.49 13.78 14.88
N ASP A 129 -11.28 14.31 14.83
CA ASP A 129 -10.95 15.70 15.18
C ASP A 129 -11.62 16.71 14.24
N LEU A 130 -11.89 16.34 13.00
CA LEU A 130 -12.65 17.12 12.03
C LEU A 130 -14.18 17.00 12.22
N GLY A 131 -14.66 16.14 13.13
CA GLY A 131 -16.08 15.92 13.35
C GLY A 131 -16.79 15.17 12.23
N ILE A 132 -16.05 14.38 11.45
CA ILE A 132 -16.63 13.58 10.35
C ILE A 132 -17.42 12.38 10.88
N GLY A 133 -16.96 11.78 11.99
CA GLY A 133 -17.65 10.67 12.64
C GLY A 133 -17.67 10.81 14.17
N LYS A 134 -18.63 10.14 14.83
CA LYS A 134 -18.80 10.14 16.27
C LYS A 134 -18.09 8.97 16.95
N HIS A 135 -18.18 7.78 16.36
CA HIS A 135 -17.56 6.56 16.83
C HIS A 135 -16.85 5.85 15.68
N PHE A 136 -15.65 5.32 15.95
CA PHE A 136 -14.83 4.65 14.96
C PHE A 136 -14.46 3.25 15.45
N ASP A 137 -14.70 2.26 14.59
CA ASP A 137 -14.06 0.97 14.63
C ASP A 137 -12.89 0.97 13.63
N ALA A 138 -11.72 0.55 14.04
CA ALA A 138 -10.55 0.55 13.19
C ALA A 138 -9.71 -0.72 13.42
N PHE A 139 -9.31 -1.38 12.34
CA PHE A 139 -8.51 -2.60 12.43
C PHE A 139 -7.30 -2.60 11.52
N ASP A 140 -6.30 -3.35 11.95
CA ASP A 140 -5.12 -3.70 11.18
C ASP A 140 -4.69 -5.12 11.53
N MET A 141 -3.93 -5.78 10.66
CA MET A 141 -3.35 -7.09 10.94
C MET A 141 -2.08 -7.03 11.78
N SER A 142 -1.47 -5.86 11.92
CA SER A 142 -0.25 -5.62 12.67
C SER A 142 -0.54 -5.30 14.14
N GLU A 143 -0.19 -6.22 15.05
CA GLU A 143 -0.30 -5.99 16.49
C GLU A 143 0.51 -4.77 16.95
N LYS A 144 1.68 -4.55 16.34
CA LYS A 144 2.53 -3.38 16.60
C LYS A 144 1.78 -2.08 16.32
N TYR A 145 1.17 -1.95 15.15
CA TYR A 145 0.43 -0.75 14.78
C TYR A 145 -0.83 -0.55 15.62
N ILE A 146 -1.56 -1.61 15.94
CA ILE A 146 -2.74 -1.55 16.81
C ILE A 146 -2.37 -1.07 18.22
N ASN A 147 -1.25 -1.53 18.77
CA ASN A 147 -0.79 -1.07 20.08
C ASN A 147 -0.39 0.41 20.05
N GLU A 148 0.35 0.85 19.03
CA GLU A 148 0.69 2.26 18.81
C GLU A 148 -0.58 3.13 18.65
N ALA A 149 -1.54 2.69 17.84
CA ALA A 149 -2.81 3.37 17.64
C ALA A 149 -3.60 3.56 18.96
N LYS A 150 -3.64 2.50 19.80
CA LYS A 150 -4.28 2.54 21.13
C LYS A 150 -3.63 3.55 22.07
N GLU A 151 -2.30 3.65 22.04
CA GLU A 151 -1.56 4.65 22.84
C GLU A 151 -1.87 6.07 22.37
N LEU A 152 -1.97 6.28 21.05
CA LEU A 152 -2.15 7.60 20.43
C LEU A 152 -3.61 8.08 20.42
N LYS A 153 -4.61 7.23 20.66
CA LYS A 153 -6.02 7.60 20.54
C LYS A 153 -6.49 8.63 21.55
N GLN A 154 -5.87 8.69 22.72
CA GLN A 154 -6.28 9.56 23.84
C GLN A 154 -7.77 9.33 24.22
N SER A 155 -8.57 10.41 24.36
CA SER A 155 -9.99 10.37 24.72
C SER A 155 -10.96 10.21 23.54
N ARG A 156 -10.45 9.99 22.31
CA ARG A 156 -11.29 9.84 21.11
C ARG A 156 -12.09 8.54 21.17
N ALA A 157 -13.32 8.57 20.70
CA ALA A 157 -14.20 7.40 20.62
C ALA A 157 -13.79 6.51 19.42
N ILE A 158 -12.65 5.85 19.54
CA ILE A 158 -12.08 4.97 18.51
C ILE A 158 -11.74 3.63 19.15
N ASP A 159 -12.24 2.53 18.61
CA ASP A 159 -11.95 1.17 19.05
C ASP A 159 -11.04 0.46 18.06
N TYR A 160 -9.81 0.15 18.52
CA TYR A 160 -8.78 -0.51 17.73
C TYR A 160 -8.71 -2.01 18.05
N PHE A 161 -8.70 -2.84 17.00
CA PHE A 161 -8.60 -4.29 17.15
C PHE A 161 -7.84 -4.95 15.99
N LEU A 162 -7.32 -6.16 16.25
CA LEU A 162 -6.68 -6.98 15.22
C LEU A 162 -7.74 -7.67 14.37
N ASP A 163 -7.68 -7.51 13.06
CA ASP A 163 -8.42 -8.32 12.08
C ASP A 163 -7.67 -8.29 10.73
N ASP A 164 -8.03 -9.19 9.83
CA ASP A 164 -7.49 -9.28 8.47
C ASP A 164 -8.57 -8.88 7.46
N ILE A 165 -8.26 -7.93 6.58
CA ILE A 165 -9.18 -7.44 5.55
C ILE A 165 -9.62 -8.55 4.57
N ASN A 166 -8.82 -9.61 4.39
CA ASN A 166 -9.23 -10.76 3.57
C ASN A 166 -10.40 -11.55 4.19
N THR A 167 -10.53 -11.52 5.51
CA THR A 167 -11.57 -12.27 6.25
C THR A 167 -12.60 -11.38 6.92
N MET A 168 -12.17 -10.25 7.50
CA MET A 168 -12.99 -9.32 8.29
C MET A 168 -13.91 -10.08 9.26
N SER A 169 -13.29 -10.95 10.07
CA SER A 169 -14.02 -11.93 10.90
C SER A 169 -14.82 -11.31 12.05
N LYS A 170 -14.47 -10.08 12.43
CA LYS A 170 -15.08 -9.33 13.54
C LYS A 170 -16.05 -8.25 13.06
N ILE A 171 -16.18 -8.07 11.75
CA ILE A 171 -17.01 -7.01 11.17
C ILE A 171 -18.44 -7.50 10.98
N GLU A 172 -19.38 -6.76 11.57
CA GLU A 172 -20.81 -7.02 11.49
C GLU A 172 -21.42 -6.43 10.23
N ASP A 173 -22.46 -7.09 9.69
CA ASP A 173 -23.22 -6.59 8.55
C ASP A 173 -24.16 -5.44 8.99
N ASP A 174 -24.48 -4.49 8.08
CA ASP A 174 -25.44 -3.38 8.26
C ASP A 174 -25.18 -2.50 9.50
N LYS A 175 -23.90 -2.28 9.83
CA LYS A 175 -23.49 -1.57 11.03
C LYS A 175 -23.03 -0.15 10.77
N TYR A 176 -22.28 0.11 9.68
CA TYR A 176 -21.54 1.35 9.49
C TYR A 176 -22.24 2.33 8.56
N ASP A 177 -22.20 3.61 8.93
CA ASP A 177 -22.63 4.72 8.07
C ASP A 177 -21.54 5.08 7.06
N ALA A 178 -20.28 4.88 7.42
CA ALA A 178 -19.16 5.08 6.51
C ALA A 178 -18.06 4.04 6.70
N VAL A 179 -17.39 3.70 5.59
CA VAL A 179 -16.15 2.91 5.57
C VAL A 179 -15.07 3.75 4.91
N PHE A 180 -13.89 3.79 5.51
CA PHE A 180 -12.72 4.43 4.93
C PHE A 180 -11.66 3.38 4.58
N ASN A 181 -11.27 3.36 3.31
CA ASN A 181 -10.15 2.61 2.78
C ASN A 181 -9.12 3.61 2.23
N PHE A 182 -7.94 3.62 2.82
CA PHE A 182 -6.84 4.47 2.39
C PHE A 182 -5.60 3.61 2.13
N ALA A 183 -5.35 3.33 0.86
CA ALA A 183 -4.19 2.56 0.40
C ALA A 183 -4.06 1.17 1.07
N VAL A 184 -5.15 0.38 1.12
CA VAL A 184 -5.16 -0.95 1.75
C VAL A 184 -5.65 -2.05 0.81
N LEU A 185 -6.64 -1.78 -0.05
CA LEU A 185 -7.21 -2.81 -0.93
C LEU A 185 -6.18 -3.42 -1.90
N HIS A 186 -5.12 -2.70 -2.26
CA HIS A 186 -4.07 -3.25 -3.11
C HIS A 186 -3.22 -4.34 -2.44
N HIS A 187 -3.27 -4.43 -1.10
CA HIS A 187 -2.65 -5.54 -0.34
C HIS A 187 -3.53 -6.79 -0.24
N VAL A 188 -4.77 -6.74 -0.72
CA VAL A 188 -5.76 -7.80 -0.51
C VAL A 188 -5.62 -8.90 -1.56
N THR A 189 -5.54 -10.16 -1.12
CA THR A 189 -5.53 -11.34 -2.01
C THR A 189 -6.92 -11.70 -2.51
N GLU A 190 -7.94 -11.56 -1.67
CA GLU A 190 -9.33 -11.92 -1.94
C GLU A 190 -10.18 -10.66 -2.19
N VAL A 191 -9.80 -9.84 -3.19
CA VAL A 191 -10.41 -8.52 -3.47
C VAL A 191 -11.93 -8.62 -3.64
N ASP A 192 -12.43 -9.64 -4.34
CA ASP A 192 -13.87 -9.85 -4.57
C ASP A 192 -14.61 -10.10 -3.24
N ASN A 193 -14.05 -10.93 -2.38
CA ASN A 193 -14.63 -11.22 -1.06
C ASN A 193 -14.57 -9.99 -0.14
N ALA A 194 -13.45 -9.29 -0.14
CA ALA A 194 -13.28 -8.07 0.67
C ALA A 194 -14.29 -7.00 0.28
N LEU A 195 -14.44 -6.69 -1.01
CA LEU A 195 -15.43 -5.72 -1.49
C LEU A 195 -16.86 -6.13 -1.16
N LYS A 196 -17.20 -7.43 -1.29
CA LYS A 196 -18.51 -7.96 -0.88
C LYS A 196 -18.76 -7.74 0.60
N LYS A 197 -17.78 -8.01 1.45
CA LYS A 197 -17.88 -7.85 2.90
C LYS A 197 -18.02 -6.36 3.29
N LEU A 198 -17.23 -5.48 2.66
CA LEU A 198 -17.32 -4.03 2.85
C LEU A 198 -18.68 -3.47 2.43
N ALA A 199 -19.27 -4.00 1.34
CA ALA A 199 -20.62 -3.60 0.96
C ALA A 199 -21.68 -4.06 1.95
N ARG A 200 -21.54 -5.24 2.55
CA ARG A 200 -22.48 -5.79 3.54
C ARG A 200 -22.41 -5.12 4.88
N CYS A 201 -21.22 -4.69 5.32
CA CYS A 201 -21.07 -4.03 6.62
C CYS A 201 -21.63 -2.59 6.63
N LEU A 202 -21.80 -1.98 5.45
CA LEU A 202 -22.42 -0.67 5.31
C LEU A 202 -23.94 -0.75 5.44
N LYS A 203 -24.53 0.24 6.12
CA LYS A 203 -25.98 0.50 6.08
C LYS A 203 -26.41 0.85 4.66
N THR A 204 -27.70 0.68 4.34
CA THR A 204 -28.25 0.92 2.99
C THR A 204 -27.88 2.28 2.38
N ASN A 205 -27.76 3.32 3.21
CA ASN A 205 -27.36 4.67 2.78
C ASN A 205 -25.92 5.01 3.14
N GLY A 206 -25.13 4.02 3.58
CA GLY A 206 -23.74 4.20 3.96
C GLY A 206 -22.86 4.51 2.75
N LEU A 207 -21.69 5.06 3.02
CA LEU A 207 -20.70 5.45 2.00
C LEU A 207 -19.36 4.78 2.26
N MET A 208 -18.71 4.31 1.22
CA MET A 208 -17.32 3.88 1.26
C MET A 208 -16.44 4.92 0.57
N PHE A 209 -15.49 5.48 1.30
CA PHE A 209 -14.47 6.42 0.82
C PHE A 209 -13.18 5.67 0.54
N ASN A 210 -12.66 5.82 -0.68
CA ASN A 210 -11.43 5.14 -1.11
C ASN A 210 -10.45 6.15 -1.68
N GLU A 211 -9.21 6.10 -1.24
CA GLU A 211 -8.05 6.57 -1.99
C GLU A 211 -7.10 5.39 -2.15
N GLU A 212 -6.81 4.97 -3.42
CA GLU A 212 -6.25 3.65 -3.64
C GLU A 212 -5.32 3.60 -4.84
N TYR A 213 -4.28 2.74 -4.74
CA TYR A 213 -3.50 2.30 -5.89
C TYR A 213 -4.30 1.26 -6.69
N VAL A 214 -4.58 1.56 -7.94
CA VAL A 214 -5.39 0.74 -8.85
C VAL A 214 -4.63 0.37 -10.13
N GLY A 215 -3.33 0.52 -10.10
CA GLY A 215 -2.44 0.19 -11.21
C GLY A 215 -2.26 -1.31 -11.40
N PRO A 216 -1.37 -1.71 -12.34
CA PRO A 216 -1.08 -3.11 -12.61
C PRO A 216 -0.62 -3.87 -11.38
N ALA A 217 -1.12 -5.10 -11.21
CA ALA A 217 -0.66 -6.00 -10.15
C ALA A 217 0.87 -6.08 -10.14
N ARG A 218 1.46 -6.02 -8.93
CA ARG A 218 2.92 -6.08 -8.73
C ARG A 218 3.70 -5.01 -9.52
N ASN A 219 3.08 -3.86 -9.81
CA ASN A 219 3.69 -2.82 -10.63
C ASN A 219 4.23 -3.34 -11.99
N GLN A 220 3.59 -4.39 -12.53
CA GLN A 220 4.00 -5.00 -13.79
C GLN A 220 3.49 -4.19 -14.98
N TYR A 221 4.05 -2.99 -15.17
CA TYR A 221 3.71 -2.08 -16.26
C TYR A 221 3.93 -2.73 -17.63
N SER A 222 3.04 -2.47 -18.61
CA SER A 222 3.20 -2.92 -19.98
C SER A 222 4.45 -2.31 -20.64
N ASP A 223 4.97 -2.95 -21.69
CA ASP A 223 6.13 -2.40 -22.41
C ASP A 223 5.84 -1.03 -23.04
N GLN A 224 4.60 -0.79 -23.47
CA GLN A 224 4.18 0.51 -23.97
C GLN A 224 4.19 1.57 -22.86
N HIS A 225 3.67 1.24 -21.66
CA HIS A 225 3.71 2.14 -20.51
C HIS A 225 5.15 2.48 -20.12
N LEU A 226 6.04 1.47 -20.03
CA LEU A 226 7.47 1.67 -19.77
C LEU A 226 8.11 2.57 -20.82
N LYS A 227 7.79 2.38 -22.10
CA LYS A 227 8.30 3.23 -23.19
C LYS A 227 7.94 4.70 -22.95
N HIS A 228 6.70 5.00 -22.58
CA HIS A 228 6.27 6.36 -22.31
C HIS A 228 6.92 6.97 -21.06
N MET A 229 7.11 6.19 -20.00
CA MET A 229 7.88 6.65 -18.83
C MET A 229 9.35 6.97 -19.21
N LEU A 230 9.98 6.12 -20.03
CA LEU A 230 11.36 6.32 -20.50
C LEU A 230 11.50 7.53 -21.43
N GLU A 231 10.50 7.80 -22.29
CA GLU A 231 10.44 9.00 -23.12
C GLU A 231 10.49 10.25 -22.24
N VAL A 232 9.61 10.35 -21.24
CA VAL A 232 9.58 11.49 -20.30
C VAL A 232 10.88 11.57 -19.47
N MET A 233 11.38 10.43 -18.99
CA MET A 233 12.63 10.40 -18.23
C MET A 233 13.83 10.91 -19.06
N SER A 234 13.84 10.68 -20.36
CA SER A 234 14.94 11.13 -21.25
C SER A 234 15.05 12.64 -21.33
N ASP A 235 13.97 13.36 -21.09
CA ASP A 235 13.94 14.84 -21.09
C ASP A 235 14.54 15.45 -19.82
N LEU A 236 14.64 14.64 -18.74
CA LEU A 236 15.20 15.12 -17.47
C LEU A 236 16.72 15.20 -17.54
N PRO A 237 17.36 16.18 -16.88
CA PRO A 237 18.79 16.14 -16.60
C PRO A 237 19.15 14.86 -15.83
N GLU A 238 20.38 14.37 -16.02
CA GLU A 238 20.85 13.12 -15.43
C GLU A 238 20.63 13.05 -13.90
N LYS A 239 20.83 14.18 -13.21
CA LYS A 239 20.60 14.29 -11.76
C LYS A 239 19.18 13.88 -11.35
N PHE A 240 18.17 14.24 -12.13
CA PHE A 240 16.75 14.02 -11.84
C PHE A 240 16.18 12.74 -12.44
N ARG A 241 17.01 11.95 -13.13
CA ARG A 241 16.60 10.62 -13.62
C ARG A 241 16.61 9.62 -12.48
N THR A 242 15.57 8.78 -12.39
CA THR A 242 15.58 7.69 -11.42
C THR A 242 16.77 6.76 -11.65
N LYS A 243 17.41 6.36 -10.55
CA LYS A 243 18.61 5.51 -10.56
C LYS A 243 18.28 4.01 -10.50
N VAL A 244 16.98 3.65 -10.40
CA VAL A 244 16.61 2.23 -10.40
C VAL A 244 16.94 1.58 -11.72
N LYS A 245 17.47 0.37 -11.65
CA LYS A 245 17.83 -0.42 -12.81
C LYS A 245 16.61 -0.81 -13.65
N PHE A 246 15.47 -1.03 -13.01
CA PHE A 246 14.24 -1.47 -13.64
C PHE A 246 13.06 -0.68 -13.12
N LEU A 247 12.36 0.06 -13.99
CA LEU A 247 11.08 0.71 -13.65
C LEU A 247 9.95 -0.32 -13.39
N ARG A 248 10.02 -1.49 -14.04
CA ARG A 248 9.20 -2.64 -13.70
C ARG A 248 9.97 -3.50 -12.69
N PRO A 249 9.54 -3.57 -11.42
CA PRO A 249 10.27 -4.31 -10.42
C PRO A 249 10.28 -5.83 -10.74
N PRO A 250 11.42 -6.51 -10.56
CA PRO A 250 11.45 -7.97 -10.59
C PRO A 250 10.49 -8.58 -9.56
N LEU A 251 9.81 -9.66 -9.91
CA LEU A 251 8.82 -10.29 -9.01
C LEU A 251 9.45 -10.81 -7.70
N GLU A 252 10.73 -11.13 -7.72
CA GLU A 252 11.50 -11.56 -6.55
C GLU A 252 11.55 -10.48 -5.46
N ASN A 253 11.42 -9.21 -5.84
CA ASN A 253 11.47 -8.10 -4.90
C ASN A 253 10.26 -8.05 -3.96
N PHE A 254 9.12 -8.61 -4.40
CA PHE A 254 7.91 -8.72 -3.58
C PHE A 254 7.98 -9.79 -2.48
N ARG A 255 9.15 -10.40 -2.27
CA ARG A 255 9.39 -11.25 -1.10
C ARG A 255 9.45 -10.46 0.19
N VAL A 256 9.85 -9.19 0.13
CA VAL A 256 9.93 -8.29 1.31
C VAL A 256 8.53 -7.90 1.76
N GLU A 257 7.65 -7.65 0.80
CA GLU A 257 6.25 -7.31 1.04
C GLU A 257 5.35 -8.12 0.11
N PRO A 258 5.02 -9.37 0.50
CA PRO A 258 4.29 -10.28 -0.37
C PRO A 258 2.89 -9.83 -0.75
N SER A 259 2.29 -8.89 -0.04
CA SER A 259 0.96 -8.35 -0.33
C SER A 259 0.97 -7.13 -1.24
N GLU A 260 2.11 -6.43 -1.40
CA GLU A 260 2.19 -5.17 -2.17
C GLU A 260 1.65 -5.33 -3.59
N ALA A 261 0.65 -4.52 -3.93
CA ALA A 261 -0.04 -4.45 -5.22
C ALA A 261 -0.43 -5.84 -5.79
N ILE A 262 -0.81 -6.81 -4.93
CA ILE A 262 -0.96 -8.21 -5.32
C ILE A 262 -2.05 -8.42 -6.36
N HIS A 263 -3.17 -7.70 -6.23
CA HIS A 263 -4.33 -7.74 -7.13
C HIS A 263 -4.96 -6.35 -7.29
N SER A 264 -4.15 -5.30 -7.28
CA SER A 264 -4.59 -3.90 -7.42
C SER A 264 -5.36 -3.65 -8.72
N ASP A 265 -5.03 -4.35 -9.80
CA ASP A 265 -5.70 -4.31 -11.09
C ASP A 265 -7.15 -4.82 -11.07
N LEU A 266 -7.54 -5.58 -10.03
CA LEU A 266 -8.92 -6.08 -9.87
C LEU A 266 -9.82 -5.11 -9.11
N ILE A 267 -9.30 -4.09 -8.44
CA ILE A 267 -10.10 -3.21 -7.57
C ILE A 267 -11.17 -2.48 -8.37
N LEU A 268 -10.79 -1.67 -9.36
CA LEU A 268 -11.75 -0.92 -10.17
C LEU A 268 -12.73 -1.79 -10.94
N PRO A 269 -12.33 -2.90 -11.58
CA PRO A 269 -13.27 -3.81 -12.25
C PRO A 269 -14.31 -4.44 -11.32
N LEU A 270 -13.97 -4.67 -10.04
CA LEU A 270 -14.85 -5.34 -9.09
C LEU A 270 -15.75 -4.39 -8.28
N ILE A 271 -15.38 -3.11 -8.11
CA ILE A 271 -16.21 -2.13 -7.40
C ILE A 271 -17.66 -2.10 -7.95
N PRO A 272 -17.93 -2.01 -9.27
CA PRO A 272 -19.29 -1.94 -9.77
C PRO A 272 -20.14 -3.20 -9.54
N LYS A 273 -19.55 -4.30 -9.11
CA LYS A 273 -20.27 -5.52 -8.73
C LYS A 273 -21.05 -5.33 -7.43
N TYR A 274 -20.50 -4.57 -6.50
CA TYR A 274 -21.04 -4.41 -5.15
C TYR A 274 -21.49 -3.00 -4.82
N PHE A 275 -21.01 -2.01 -5.57
CA PHE A 275 -21.22 -0.60 -5.28
C PHE A 275 -21.65 0.19 -6.51
N ASP A 276 -22.40 1.26 -6.27
CA ASP A 276 -22.60 2.35 -7.20
C ASP A 276 -21.61 3.47 -6.86
N ILE A 277 -20.85 3.94 -7.85
CA ILE A 277 -19.89 5.02 -7.68
C ILE A 277 -20.66 6.35 -7.71
N VAL A 278 -20.71 7.06 -6.57
CA VAL A 278 -21.42 8.34 -6.45
C VAL A 278 -20.52 9.54 -6.71
N TYR A 279 -19.21 9.38 -6.53
CA TYR A 279 -18.19 10.37 -6.86
C TYR A 279 -16.87 9.70 -7.16
N GLN A 280 -16.13 10.20 -8.13
CA GLN A 280 -14.77 9.70 -8.39
C GLN A 280 -13.87 10.74 -9.04
N ARG A 281 -12.58 10.57 -8.83
CA ARG A 281 -11.50 11.31 -9.48
C ARG A 281 -10.31 10.41 -9.77
N ASN A 282 -9.72 10.59 -10.95
CA ASN A 282 -8.45 10.00 -11.29
C ASN A 282 -7.35 10.83 -10.63
N LEU A 283 -6.45 10.17 -9.90
CA LEU A 283 -5.30 10.81 -9.26
C LEU A 283 -4.00 10.55 -10.04
N ASN A 284 -4.12 10.06 -11.26
CA ASN A 284 -3.04 9.82 -12.22
C ASN A 284 -1.90 8.94 -11.67
N GLY A 285 -0.64 9.39 -11.76
CA GLY A 285 0.55 8.67 -11.28
C GLY A 285 1.24 7.80 -12.34
N GLY A 286 0.64 7.65 -13.54
CA GLY A 286 1.13 6.77 -14.59
C GLY A 286 2.53 7.11 -15.12
N VAL A 287 2.96 8.35 -14.97
CA VAL A 287 4.33 8.80 -15.31
C VAL A 287 5.10 9.18 -14.06
N ALA A 288 4.52 10.05 -13.22
CA ALA A 288 5.26 10.70 -12.14
C ALA A 288 5.62 9.73 -11.00
N TYR A 289 4.72 8.82 -10.62
CA TYR A 289 4.90 7.95 -9.45
C TYR A 289 6.22 7.19 -9.48
N GLN A 290 6.47 6.40 -10.50
CA GLN A 290 7.67 5.57 -10.57
C GLN A 290 8.96 6.38 -10.84
N LEU A 291 8.86 7.50 -11.55
CA LEU A 291 10.01 8.34 -11.81
C LEU A 291 10.46 9.13 -10.59
N LEU A 292 9.53 9.41 -9.67
CA LEU A 292 9.81 10.08 -8.40
C LEU A 292 10.18 9.10 -7.28
N HIS A 293 9.50 7.96 -7.19
CA HIS A 293 9.54 7.04 -6.04
C HIS A 293 10.96 6.71 -5.58
N ASN A 294 11.86 6.39 -6.49
CA ASN A 294 13.24 6.02 -6.16
C ASN A 294 14.26 7.16 -6.33
N ASN A 295 13.80 8.40 -6.40
CA ASN A 295 14.65 9.58 -6.59
C ASN A 295 14.13 10.80 -5.82
N ILE A 296 13.32 10.60 -4.79
CA ILE A 296 12.63 11.64 -4.03
C ILE A 296 13.62 12.66 -3.47
N GLN A 297 14.78 12.22 -2.96
CA GLN A 297 15.80 13.07 -2.37
C GLN A 297 16.29 14.21 -3.29
N GLU A 298 16.17 14.05 -4.60
CA GLU A 298 16.56 15.11 -5.55
C GLU A 298 15.47 16.19 -5.70
N PHE A 299 14.26 15.92 -5.17
CA PHE A 299 13.08 16.76 -5.26
C PHE A 299 12.58 17.32 -3.93
N GLU A 300 13.26 17.00 -2.81
CA GLU A 300 12.83 17.38 -1.46
C GLU A 300 13.04 18.86 -1.12
N ASP A 301 13.91 19.56 -1.82
CA ASP A 301 14.23 20.96 -1.56
C ASP A 301 13.35 21.88 -2.40
N ASP A 302 12.23 22.30 -1.82
CA ASP A 302 11.28 23.23 -2.44
C ASP A 302 11.87 24.63 -2.68
N SER A 303 13.01 24.97 -2.07
CA SER A 303 13.75 26.20 -2.33
C SER A 303 14.64 26.09 -3.59
N ASN A 304 14.92 24.88 -4.06
CA ASN A 304 15.68 24.63 -5.25
C ASN A 304 14.81 24.78 -6.51
N THR A 305 14.93 25.90 -7.19
CA THR A 305 14.13 26.24 -8.37
C THR A 305 14.28 25.23 -9.52
N GLU A 306 15.43 24.56 -9.64
CA GLU A 306 15.63 23.53 -10.66
C GLU A 306 14.88 22.25 -10.29
N SER A 307 14.92 21.84 -9.03
CA SER A 307 14.17 20.71 -8.50
C SER A 307 12.66 20.89 -8.72
N VAL A 308 12.12 22.03 -8.27
CA VAL A 308 10.70 22.37 -8.43
C VAL A 308 10.31 22.39 -9.92
N LYS A 309 11.10 22.99 -10.79
CA LYS A 309 10.85 23.03 -12.24
C LYS A 309 10.69 21.62 -12.84
N TRP A 310 11.59 20.70 -12.48
CA TRP A 310 11.56 19.36 -13.05
C TRP A 310 10.47 18.49 -12.42
N LEU A 311 10.14 18.73 -11.16
CA LEU A 311 8.98 18.11 -10.50
C LEU A 311 7.67 18.54 -11.19
N GLU A 312 7.47 19.85 -11.39
CA GLU A 312 6.30 20.38 -12.11
C GLU A 312 6.23 19.85 -13.56
N TYR A 313 7.38 19.71 -14.22
CA TYR A 313 7.44 19.09 -15.54
C TYR A 313 6.93 17.66 -15.52
N LEU A 314 7.39 16.82 -14.58
CA LEU A 314 6.94 15.44 -14.44
C LEU A 314 5.43 15.36 -14.18
N LEU A 315 4.90 16.18 -13.27
CA LEU A 315 3.47 16.21 -12.96
C LEU A 315 2.63 16.69 -14.14
N LYS A 316 3.15 17.62 -14.94
CA LYS A 316 2.50 18.06 -16.18
C LYS A 316 2.47 16.94 -17.23
N GLN A 317 3.56 16.19 -17.38
CA GLN A 317 3.59 15.04 -18.30
C GLN A 317 2.67 13.92 -17.80
N ASP A 318 2.56 13.72 -16.50
CA ASP A 318 1.62 12.77 -15.91
C ASP A 318 0.17 13.05 -16.32
N VAL A 319 -0.25 14.32 -16.26
CA VAL A 319 -1.56 14.76 -16.77
C VAL A 319 -1.68 14.50 -18.27
N ASN A 320 -0.72 15.01 -19.06
CA ASN A 320 -0.81 14.94 -20.52
C ASN A 320 -0.91 13.49 -21.03
N TYR A 321 -0.04 12.59 -20.52
CA TYR A 321 -0.02 11.20 -20.96
C TYR A 321 -1.24 10.40 -20.49
N THR A 322 -1.79 10.76 -19.33
CA THR A 322 -3.04 10.17 -18.83
C THR A 322 -4.23 10.65 -19.68
N ASP A 323 -4.37 11.94 -19.95
CA ASP A 323 -5.46 12.52 -20.74
C ASP A 323 -5.44 12.03 -22.18
N GLU A 324 -4.26 11.80 -22.75
CA GLU A 324 -4.09 11.22 -24.09
C GLU A 324 -4.30 9.70 -24.12
N GLY A 325 -4.54 9.05 -22.96
CA GLY A 325 -4.72 7.59 -22.87
C GLY A 325 -3.43 6.79 -23.14
N LYS A 326 -2.27 7.40 -23.06
CA LYS A 326 -0.96 6.76 -23.27
C LYS A 326 -0.51 5.92 -22.08
N VAL A 327 -0.88 6.34 -20.86
CA VAL A 327 -0.63 5.62 -19.62
C VAL A 327 -1.92 5.46 -18.83
N PRO A 328 -2.10 4.36 -18.07
CA PRO A 328 -3.23 4.19 -17.19
C PRO A 328 -3.12 5.11 -15.96
N ILE A 329 -4.24 5.35 -15.30
CA ILE A 329 -4.22 5.86 -13.93
C ILE A 329 -3.62 4.79 -13.00
N LEU A 330 -2.84 5.21 -12.02
CA LEU A 330 -2.34 4.32 -10.97
C LEU A 330 -3.02 4.59 -9.63
N PHE A 331 -3.56 5.78 -9.43
CA PHE A 331 -4.25 6.16 -8.20
C PHE A 331 -5.66 6.68 -8.50
N TRP A 332 -6.57 6.36 -7.61
CA TRP A 332 -7.98 6.68 -7.75
C TRP A 332 -8.57 7.11 -6.40
N TYR A 333 -9.39 8.15 -6.44
CA TYR A 333 -10.26 8.54 -5.34
C TYR A 333 -11.70 8.27 -5.74
N GLY A 334 -12.43 7.56 -4.88
CA GLY A 334 -13.82 7.23 -5.15
C GLY A 334 -14.66 7.16 -3.90
N VAL A 335 -15.90 7.64 -4.00
CA VAL A 335 -16.93 7.46 -2.99
C VAL A 335 -18.02 6.58 -3.57
N CYS A 336 -18.34 5.51 -2.86
CA CYS A 336 -19.19 4.44 -3.34
C CYS A 336 -20.34 4.18 -2.38
N LYS A 337 -21.52 3.83 -2.89
CA LYS A 337 -22.69 3.43 -2.11
C LYS A 337 -22.95 1.93 -2.32
N PRO A 338 -23.24 1.12 -1.30
CA PRO A 338 -23.55 -0.29 -1.49
C PRO A 338 -24.81 -0.47 -2.31
N LYS A 339 -24.83 -1.47 -3.20
CA LYS A 339 -26.04 -1.85 -3.93
C LYS A 339 -27.05 -2.50 -3.02
N THR A 340 -28.31 -2.14 -3.17
CA THR A 340 -29.43 -2.66 -2.36
C THR A 340 -29.72 -4.14 -2.59
N GLU A 341 -29.39 -4.68 -3.77
CA GLU A 341 -29.53 -6.10 -4.11
C GLU A 341 -28.13 -6.71 -4.23
N LEU A 342 -27.49 -7.00 -3.12
CA LEU A 342 -26.36 -7.92 -3.11
C LEU A 342 -26.94 -9.31 -3.34
N ASP A 343 -26.72 -9.87 -4.55
CA ASP A 343 -27.24 -11.17 -4.98
C ASP A 343 -26.92 -12.26 -3.93
N THR A 344 -27.90 -12.60 -3.10
CA THR A 344 -27.81 -13.67 -2.10
C THR A 344 -27.96 -15.06 -2.72
N SER A 345 -28.10 -15.15 -4.05
CA SER A 345 -28.54 -16.35 -4.76
C SER A 345 -27.45 -17.33 -5.21
N LYS A 346 -26.18 -17.12 -4.84
CA LYS A 346 -25.09 -18.08 -5.19
C LYS A 346 -24.26 -18.55 -4.01
N ASN A 347 -24.90 -19.17 -3.05
CA ASN A 347 -24.28 -20.10 -2.10
C ASN A 347 -25.26 -21.27 -1.88
N ASN A 348 -25.32 -22.16 -2.86
CA ASN A 348 -25.79 -23.53 -2.69
C ASN A 348 -24.84 -24.47 -3.43
#